data_39674631cd582de58e4a2fe48a02042f
#
_entry.id   39674631cd582de58e4a2fe48a02042f
#
_cell.length_a   1.000
_cell.length_b   1.000
_cell.length_c   1.000
_cell.angle_alpha   90.00
_cell.angle_beta   90.00
_cell.angle_gamma   90.00
#
_symmetry.space_group_name_H-M   'P 1'
#
loop_
_entity.id
_entity.type
_entity.pdbx_description
1 polymer ?
#
loop_
_entity_poly.entity_id
_entity_poly.type
_entity_poly.pdbx_seq_one_letter_code
_entity_poly.pdbx_strand_id
1 'polypeptide(L)'
;GDIAAFRPDQRNVLTSDTRACWCAFLAGHFTPFPKMTPTRRRVLQALLYEAIAIAVVGPVLSLAFDKSTTSTFGLAVVLSSIALTWNYAFNWLFERWESRQSVRGRSFARRLAHGAGFEGGLVIILLPVMSLWLDISLVAALLANLGLLVFFFLYAIAFTWCFDRVFGLPASAQAGD
;
A
#
# COMPACT_ATOMS: atom_id res chain seq x y z
N GLY A 1 -66.63 14.03 1.94
CA GLY A 1 -65.85 12.94 2.45
C GLY A 1 -64.72 12.60 1.50
N ASP A 2 -63.54 13.24 1.65
CA ASP A 2 -62.36 12.96 0.84
C ASP A 2 -61.58 11.81 1.46
N ILE A 3 -61.50 10.70 0.76
CA ILE A 3 -60.64 9.56 1.12
C ILE A 3 -59.25 9.87 0.53
N ALA A 4 -58.32 10.21 1.44
CA ALA A 4 -56.92 10.40 1.10
C ALA A 4 -56.33 9.14 0.46
N ALA A 5 -55.89 9.26 -0.78
CA ALA A 5 -55.18 8.21 -1.52
C ALA A 5 -53.86 7.88 -0.85
N PHE A 6 -53.74 6.66 -0.35
CA PHE A 6 -52.50 6.06 0.15
C PHE A 6 -51.52 5.88 -1.03
N ARG A 7 -50.39 6.59 -1.05
CA ARG A 7 -49.30 6.39 -2.01
C ARG A 7 -48.37 5.25 -1.53
N PRO A 8 -48.28 4.14 -2.23
CA PRO A 8 -47.31 3.09 -1.95
C PRO A 8 -46.05 3.26 -2.82
N ASP A 9 -45.21 4.26 -2.52
CA ASP A 9 -43.98 4.42 -3.32
C ASP A 9 -42.76 4.92 -2.54
N GLN A 10 -42.63 4.56 -1.28
CA GLN A 10 -41.44 4.92 -0.50
C GLN A 10 -40.47 3.73 -0.27
N ARG A 11 -40.83 2.51 -0.62
CA ARG A 11 -39.95 1.33 -0.37
C ARG A 11 -39.00 0.99 -1.52
N ASN A 12 -39.19 1.53 -2.72
CA ASN A 12 -38.32 1.24 -3.88
C ASN A 12 -37.20 2.27 -4.07
N VAL A 13 -37.19 3.37 -3.35
CA VAL A 13 -36.16 4.43 -3.51
C VAL A 13 -34.83 4.03 -2.87
N LEU A 14 -34.86 3.34 -1.72
CA LEU A 14 -33.64 2.98 -1.00
C LEU A 14 -32.85 1.80 -1.63
N THR A 15 -33.53 0.93 -2.39
CA THR A 15 -32.86 -0.20 -3.05
C THR A 15 -32.32 0.14 -4.45
N SER A 16 -32.89 1.16 -5.10
CA SER A 16 -32.38 1.66 -6.38
C SER A 16 -31.11 2.50 -6.20
N ASP A 17 -31.01 3.27 -5.12
CA ASP A 17 -29.83 4.12 -4.85
C ASP A 17 -28.58 3.30 -4.52
N THR A 18 -28.70 2.21 -3.76
CA THR A 18 -27.57 1.35 -3.46
C THR A 18 -27.07 0.60 -4.69
N ARG A 19 -27.97 0.10 -5.55
CA ARG A 19 -27.58 -0.57 -6.82
C ARG A 19 -26.99 0.43 -7.82
N ALA A 20 -27.56 1.63 -7.92
CA ALA A 20 -27.02 2.70 -8.76
C ALA A 20 -25.62 3.14 -8.28
N CYS A 21 -25.41 3.23 -6.97
CA CYS A 21 -24.11 3.55 -6.37
C CYS A 21 -23.05 2.48 -6.66
N TRP A 22 -23.40 1.18 -6.55
CA TRP A 22 -22.51 0.08 -6.91
C TRP A 22 -22.22 0.02 -8.42
N CYS A 23 -23.24 0.24 -9.27
CA CYS A 23 -23.06 0.31 -10.72
C CYS A 23 -22.21 1.52 -11.12
N ALA A 24 -22.38 2.69 -10.51
CA ALA A 24 -21.57 3.88 -10.72
C ALA A 24 -20.11 3.66 -10.26
N PHE A 25 -19.92 2.99 -9.12
CA PHE A 25 -18.61 2.60 -8.63
C PHE A 25 -17.88 1.64 -9.60
N LEU A 26 -18.58 0.62 -10.11
CA LEU A 26 -18.05 -0.33 -11.07
C LEU A 26 -17.85 0.27 -12.47
N ALA A 27 -18.72 1.22 -12.88
CA ALA A 27 -18.66 1.90 -14.18
C ALA A 27 -17.65 3.07 -14.22
N GLY A 28 -17.03 3.43 -13.08
CA GLY A 28 -16.02 4.51 -13.03
C GLY A 28 -16.57 5.94 -13.06
N HIS A 29 -17.91 6.11 -12.91
CA HIS A 29 -18.57 7.43 -12.81
C HIS A 29 -18.60 7.97 -11.37
N PHE A 30 -17.53 7.76 -10.62
CA PHE A 30 -17.41 8.42 -9.32
C PHE A 30 -17.01 9.88 -9.57
N THR A 31 -17.79 10.85 -9.05
CA THR A 31 -17.38 12.26 -9.07
C THR A 31 -16.09 12.36 -8.26
N PRO A 32 -14.96 12.70 -8.86
CA PRO A 32 -13.69 12.73 -8.14
C PRO A 32 -13.78 13.76 -7.02
N PHE A 33 -13.23 13.42 -5.85
CA PHE A 33 -13.03 14.37 -4.76
C PHE A 33 -12.39 15.67 -5.29
N PRO A 34 -12.63 16.82 -4.66
CA PRO A 34 -12.11 18.11 -5.10
C PRO A 34 -10.60 17.99 -5.38
N LYS A 35 -10.16 18.58 -6.51
CA LYS A 35 -8.76 18.49 -6.99
C LYS A 35 -7.78 18.84 -5.88
N MET A 36 -7.12 17.81 -5.36
CA MET A 36 -6.07 17.97 -4.34
C MET A 36 -4.77 18.45 -5.00
N THR A 37 -3.98 19.25 -4.26
CA THR A 37 -2.62 19.55 -4.71
C THR A 37 -1.79 18.28 -4.83
N PRO A 38 -0.83 18.20 -5.76
CA PRO A 38 0.01 17.00 -5.96
C PRO A 38 0.69 16.52 -4.66
N THR A 39 1.15 17.45 -3.83
CA THR A 39 1.78 17.14 -2.55
C THR A 39 0.81 16.51 -1.54
N ARG A 40 -0.39 17.09 -1.38
CA ARG A 40 -1.42 16.54 -0.47
C ARG A 40 -1.85 15.14 -0.91
N ARG A 41 -1.99 14.91 -2.23
CA ARG A 41 -2.33 13.59 -2.77
C ARG A 41 -1.26 12.55 -2.42
N ARG A 42 0.03 12.88 -2.59
CA ARG A 42 1.15 11.98 -2.26
C ARG A 42 1.20 11.66 -0.77
N VAL A 43 1.05 12.66 0.08
CA VAL A 43 1.04 12.47 1.54
C VAL A 43 -0.13 11.61 1.98
N LEU A 44 -1.34 11.88 1.49
CA LEU A 44 -2.52 11.08 1.80
C LEU A 44 -2.36 9.63 1.32
N GLN A 45 -1.86 9.43 0.11
CA GLN A 45 -1.59 8.11 -0.44
C GLN A 45 -0.60 7.32 0.43
N ALA A 46 0.49 7.95 0.86
CA ALA A 46 1.49 7.32 1.72
C ALA A 46 0.91 6.96 3.10
N LEU A 47 0.17 7.88 3.73
CA LEU A 47 -0.43 7.65 5.04
C LEU A 47 -1.49 6.53 5.00
N LEU A 48 -2.36 6.54 3.99
CA LEU A 48 -3.39 5.49 3.85
C LEU A 48 -2.75 4.14 3.51
N TYR A 49 -1.74 4.12 2.63
CA TYR A 49 -1.00 2.91 2.30
C TYR A 49 -0.43 2.27 3.57
N GLU A 50 0.26 3.06 4.36
CA GLU A 50 0.92 2.59 5.58
C GLU A 50 -0.08 2.15 6.65
N ALA A 51 -1.12 2.96 6.91
CA ALA A 51 -2.13 2.64 7.92
C ALA A 51 -2.87 1.33 7.61
N ILE A 52 -3.25 1.12 6.34
CA ILE A 52 -3.94 -0.11 5.92
C ILE A 52 -2.97 -1.29 5.94
N ALA A 53 -1.72 -1.12 5.50
CA ALA A 53 -0.71 -2.16 5.56
C ALA A 53 -0.49 -2.66 6.99
N ILE A 54 -0.30 -1.76 7.95
CA ILE A 54 -0.14 -2.10 9.38
C ILE A 54 -1.41 -2.80 9.91
N ALA A 55 -2.59 -2.29 9.56
CA ALA A 55 -3.87 -2.85 9.99
C ALA A 55 -4.10 -4.29 9.46
N VAL A 56 -3.51 -4.65 8.32
CA VAL A 56 -3.60 -6.00 7.75
C VAL A 56 -2.46 -6.90 8.25
N VAL A 57 -1.22 -6.41 8.20
CA VAL A 57 -0.03 -7.21 8.53
C VAL A 57 0.00 -7.61 10.01
N GLY A 58 -0.40 -6.69 10.92
CA GLY A 58 -0.44 -6.97 12.35
C GLY A 58 -1.27 -8.23 12.70
N PRO A 59 -2.56 -8.29 12.35
CA PRO A 59 -3.39 -9.48 12.57
C PRO A 59 -2.89 -10.74 11.84
N VAL A 60 -2.40 -10.60 10.59
CA VAL A 60 -1.86 -11.74 9.84
C VAL A 60 -0.66 -12.37 10.56
N LEU A 61 0.28 -11.55 11.05
CA LEU A 61 1.42 -12.04 11.83
C LEU A 61 0.97 -12.64 13.17
N SER A 62 -0.05 -12.06 13.82
CA SER A 62 -0.64 -12.60 15.05
C SER A 62 -1.16 -14.02 14.86
N LEU A 63 -1.94 -14.23 13.80
CA LEU A 63 -2.50 -15.54 13.46
C LEU A 63 -1.43 -16.54 12.99
N ALA A 64 -0.44 -16.09 12.21
CA ALA A 64 0.59 -16.96 11.66
C ALA A 64 1.58 -17.48 12.72
N PHE A 65 1.85 -16.69 13.76
CA PHE A 65 2.87 -16.99 14.77
C PHE A 65 2.34 -17.15 16.20
N ASP A 66 1.03 -17.18 16.37
CA ASP A 66 0.37 -17.30 17.69
C ASP A 66 0.90 -16.30 18.72
N LYS A 67 1.09 -15.04 18.29
CA LYS A 67 1.53 -13.93 19.13
C LYS A 67 0.39 -12.95 19.38
N SER A 68 0.47 -12.20 20.47
CA SER A 68 -0.57 -11.21 20.78
C SER A 68 -0.67 -10.17 19.66
N THR A 69 -1.88 -9.77 19.30
CA THR A 69 -2.15 -8.78 18.26
C THR A 69 -1.43 -7.45 18.54
N THR A 70 -1.39 -7.03 19.81
CA THR A 70 -0.67 -5.80 20.19
C THR A 70 0.82 -5.89 19.88
N SER A 71 1.46 -7.04 20.16
CA SER A 71 2.89 -7.25 19.87
C SER A 71 3.16 -7.22 18.36
N THR A 72 2.31 -7.88 17.56
CA THR A 72 2.48 -7.93 16.11
C THR A 72 2.17 -6.61 15.41
N PHE A 73 1.27 -5.80 15.95
CA PHE A 73 1.12 -4.41 15.51
C PHE A 73 2.39 -3.58 15.79
N GLY A 74 2.97 -3.73 16.98
CA GLY A 74 4.25 -3.12 17.30
C GLY A 74 5.35 -3.54 16.32
N LEU A 75 5.43 -4.83 16.02
CA LEU A 75 6.36 -5.36 15.03
C LEU A 75 6.11 -4.74 13.63
N ALA A 76 4.86 -4.70 13.16
CA ALA A 76 4.52 -4.12 11.86
C ALA A 76 4.97 -2.65 11.76
N VAL A 77 4.78 -1.85 12.81
CA VAL A 77 5.26 -0.46 12.86
C VAL A 77 6.78 -0.38 12.81
N VAL A 78 7.48 -1.26 13.53
CA VAL A 78 8.96 -1.31 13.53
C VAL A 78 9.48 -1.70 12.15
N LEU A 79 8.94 -2.77 11.53
CA LEU A 79 9.34 -3.23 10.20
C LEU A 79 9.13 -2.12 9.15
N SER A 80 8.01 -1.44 9.21
CA SER A 80 7.68 -0.32 8.34
C SER A 80 8.66 0.86 8.51
N SER A 81 8.96 1.22 9.76
CA SER A 81 9.93 2.28 10.06
C SER A 81 11.32 1.95 9.53
N ILE A 82 11.76 0.70 9.68
CA ILE A 82 13.03 0.20 9.14
C ILE A 82 13.01 0.28 7.61
N ALA A 83 11.93 -0.20 6.96
CA ALA A 83 11.81 -0.19 5.51
C ALA A 83 11.85 1.23 4.93
N LEU A 84 11.16 2.20 5.55
CA LEU A 84 11.18 3.61 5.16
C LEU A 84 12.58 4.22 5.31
N THR A 85 13.23 3.97 6.45
CA THR A 85 14.59 4.46 6.73
C THR A 85 15.59 3.87 5.74
N TRP A 86 15.51 2.55 5.50
CA TRP A 86 16.36 1.87 4.53
C TRP A 86 16.13 2.37 3.11
N ASN A 87 14.88 2.58 2.72
CA ASN A 87 14.54 3.15 1.42
C ASN A 87 15.26 4.47 1.19
N TYR A 88 15.17 5.40 2.15
CA TYR A 88 15.84 6.68 2.06
C TYR A 88 17.37 6.54 2.01
N ALA A 89 17.94 5.80 2.96
CA ALA A 89 19.38 5.64 3.09
C ALA A 89 20.00 4.93 1.87
N PHE A 90 19.37 3.83 1.42
CA PHE A 90 19.86 3.07 0.27
C PHE A 90 19.80 3.87 -1.03
N ASN A 91 18.67 4.55 -1.30
CA ASN A 91 18.56 5.37 -2.51
C ASN A 91 19.58 6.52 -2.50
N TRP A 92 19.78 7.18 -1.36
CA TRP A 92 20.81 8.21 -1.23
C TRP A 92 22.22 7.67 -1.47
N LEU A 93 22.56 6.49 -0.90
CA LEU A 93 23.86 5.84 -1.11
C LEU A 93 24.06 5.43 -2.56
N PHE A 94 23.02 4.85 -3.16
CA PHE A 94 23.07 4.40 -4.56
C PHE A 94 23.22 5.57 -5.53
N GLU A 95 22.46 6.63 -5.34
CA GLU A 95 22.56 7.86 -6.16
C GLU A 95 23.95 8.49 -6.02
N ARG A 96 24.50 8.52 -4.80
CA ARG A 96 25.85 9.01 -4.56
C ARG A 96 26.92 8.14 -5.24
N TRP A 97 26.75 6.82 -5.26
CA TRP A 97 27.61 5.92 -6.00
C TRP A 97 27.45 6.12 -7.52
N GLU A 98 26.22 6.21 -8.01
CA GLU A 98 25.90 6.40 -9.42
C GLU A 98 26.46 7.72 -9.96
N SER A 99 26.43 8.80 -9.18
CA SER A 99 26.96 10.11 -9.56
C SER A 99 28.48 10.14 -9.80
N ARG A 100 29.22 9.15 -9.24
CA ARG A 100 30.67 9.00 -9.41
C ARG A 100 31.06 8.17 -10.62
N GLN A 101 30.06 7.58 -11.32
CA GLN A 101 30.34 6.76 -12.49
C GLN A 101 30.51 7.62 -13.76
N SER A 102 31.46 7.23 -14.62
CA SER A 102 31.74 7.93 -15.89
C SER A 102 30.63 7.76 -16.93
N VAL A 103 29.91 6.62 -16.89
CA VAL A 103 28.82 6.33 -17.83
C VAL A 103 27.50 6.81 -17.24
N ARG A 104 26.85 7.73 -17.90
CA ARG A 104 25.51 8.23 -17.52
C ARG A 104 24.41 7.28 -17.98
N GLY A 105 23.33 7.20 -17.19
CA GLY A 105 22.14 6.37 -17.45
C GLY A 105 22.17 5.04 -16.71
N ARG A 106 20.98 4.44 -16.57
CA ARG A 106 20.79 3.18 -15.84
C ARG A 106 20.75 2.01 -16.82
N SER A 107 21.89 1.32 -16.99
CA SER A 107 21.94 0.04 -17.68
C SER A 107 21.12 -1.02 -16.95
N PHE A 108 20.79 -2.12 -17.63
CA PHE A 108 20.07 -3.27 -17.01
C PHE A 108 20.84 -3.80 -15.78
N ALA A 109 22.16 -3.94 -15.86
CA ALA A 109 22.99 -4.37 -14.74
C ALA A 109 22.89 -3.42 -13.53
N ARG A 110 22.84 -2.10 -13.75
CA ARG A 110 22.64 -1.12 -12.65
C ARG A 110 21.25 -1.22 -12.02
N ARG A 111 20.21 -1.48 -12.82
CA ARG A 111 18.84 -1.70 -12.31
C ARG A 111 18.77 -2.96 -11.47
N LEU A 112 19.41 -4.03 -11.94
CA LEU A 112 19.50 -5.29 -11.21
C LEU A 112 20.29 -5.13 -9.90
N ALA A 113 21.45 -4.45 -9.94
CA ALA A 113 22.25 -4.17 -8.76
C ALA A 113 21.49 -3.31 -7.74
N HIS A 114 20.72 -2.31 -8.21
CA HIS A 114 19.85 -1.51 -7.33
C HIS A 114 18.79 -2.38 -6.65
N GLY A 115 18.04 -3.17 -7.43
CA GLY A 115 16.99 -4.02 -6.86
C GLY A 115 17.55 -5.08 -5.91
N ALA A 116 18.59 -5.80 -6.31
CA ALA A 116 19.22 -6.82 -5.48
C ALA A 116 19.87 -6.24 -4.21
N GLY A 117 20.54 -5.09 -4.32
CA GLY A 117 21.13 -4.42 -3.17
C GLY A 117 20.09 -3.86 -2.21
N PHE A 118 18.99 -3.30 -2.74
CA PHE A 118 17.88 -2.81 -1.93
C PHE A 118 17.21 -3.94 -1.14
N GLU A 119 16.77 -4.99 -1.86
CA GLU A 119 16.07 -6.12 -1.26
C GLU A 119 16.97 -6.92 -0.33
N GLY A 120 18.20 -7.25 -0.79
CA GLY A 120 19.15 -8.00 0.02
C GLY A 120 19.53 -7.28 1.32
N GLY A 121 19.75 -5.97 1.27
CA GLY A 121 20.03 -5.17 2.46
C GLY A 121 18.84 -5.11 3.41
N LEU A 122 17.62 -4.97 2.87
CA LEU A 122 16.41 -4.98 3.67
C LEU A 122 16.21 -6.32 4.37
N VAL A 123 16.38 -7.43 3.66
CA VAL A 123 16.30 -8.79 4.22
C VAL A 123 17.32 -8.97 5.34
N ILE A 124 18.58 -8.58 5.15
CA ILE A 124 19.64 -8.69 6.18
C ILE A 124 19.23 -7.96 7.48
N ILE A 125 18.55 -6.82 7.38
CA ILE A 125 18.12 -6.04 8.54
C ILE A 125 16.84 -6.62 9.17
N LEU A 126 15.85 -6.99 8.35
CA LEU A 126 14.55 -7.44 8.84
C LEU A 126 14.57 -8.84 9.46
N LEU A 127 15.38 -9.78 8.93
CA LEU A 127 15.43 -11.15 9.42
C LEU A 127 15.75 -11.27 10.92
N PRO A 128 16.83 -10.64 11.45
CA PRO A 128 17.10 -10.71 12.87
C PRO A 128 16.01 -10.04 13.71
N VAL A 129 15.43 -8.93 13.24
CA VAL A 129 14.33 -8.25 13.94
C VAL A 129 13.11 -9.17 14.05
N MET A 130 12.70 -9.80 12.95
CA MET A 130 11.56 -10.72 12.94
C MET A 130 11.84 -11.97 13.76
N SER A 131 13.03 -12.57 13.63
CA SER A 131 13.43 -13.76 14.35
C SER A 131 13.41 -13.54 15.87
N LEU A 132 14.00 -12.43 16.34
CA LEU A 132 14.04 -12.10 17.76
C LEU A 132 12.66 -11.71 18.32
N TRP A 133 11.88 -10.95 17.56
CA TRP A 133 10.57 -10.46 18.04
C TRP A 133 9.52 -11.56 18.09
N LEU A 134 9.50 -12.43 17.08
CA LEU A 134 8.54 -13.52 16.98
C LEU A 134 9.02 -14.80 17.67
N ASP A 135 10.28 -14.84 18.11
CA ASP A 135 10.92 -16.02 18.69
C ASP A 135 10.86 -17.23 17.73
N ILE A 136 11.31 -17.00 16.50
CA ILE A 136 11.33 -17.99 15.41
C ILE A 136 12.72 -18.13 14.82
N SER A 137 12.97 -19.26 14.14
CA SER A 137 14.22 -19.46 13.43
C SER A 137 14.42 -18.44 12.31
N LEU A 138 15.68 -18.16 11.93
CA LEU A 138 15.99 -17.28 10.79
C LEU A 138 15.39 -17.81 9.48
N VAL A 139 15.25 -19.12 9.31
CA VAL A 139 14.58 -19.71 8.15
C VAL A 139 13.09 -19.38 8.13
N ALA A 140 12.41 -19.51 9.28
CA ALA A 140 11.01 -19.13 9.38
C ALA A 140 10.81 -17.63 9.19
N ALA A 141 11.72 -16.79 9.71
CA ALA A 141 11.72 -15.35 9.47
C ALA A 141 11.93 -15.02 7.98
N LEU A 142 12.80 -15.74 7.28
CA LEU A 142 13.01 -15.57 5.83
C LEU A 142 11.73 -15.93 5.05
N LEU A 143 11.09 -17.05 5.38
CA LEU A 143 9.82 -17.44 4.72
C LEU A 143 8.71 -16.42 4.98
N ALA A 144 8.61 -15.91 6.21
CA ALA A 144 7.67 -14.83 6.54
C ALA A 144 7.97 -13.55 5.75
N ASN A 145 9.25 -13.17 5.64
CA ASN A 145 9.65 -12.00 4.85
C ASN A 145 9.34 -12.16 3.36
N LEU A 146 9.54 -13.35 2.79
CA LEU A 146 9.13 -13.64 1.40
C LEU A 146 7.61 -13.58 1.24
N GLY A 147 6.85 -14.05 2.21
CA GLY A 147 5.40 -13.90 2.25
C GLY A 147 4.97 -12.43 2.27
N LEU A 148 5.61 -11.61 3.10
CA LEU A 148 5.38 -10.16 3.12
C LEU A 148 5.75 -9.49 1.80
N LEU A 149 6.83 -9.90 1.14
CA LEU A 149 7.23 -9.38 -0.17
C LEU A 149 6.14 -9.62 -1.22
N VAL A 150 5.61 -10.85 -1.30
CA VAL A 150 4.50 -11.19 -2.20
C VAL A 150 3.24 -10.40 -1.83
N PHE A 151 2.92 -10.33 -0.54
CA PHE A 151 1.80 -9.54 -0.05
C PHE A 151 1.92 -8.07 -0.49
N PHE A 152 3.05 -7.42 -0.23
CA PHE A 152 3.23 -6.01 -0.57
C PHE A 152 3.23 -5.76 -2.07
N PHE A 153 3.72 -6.69 -2.87
CA PHE A 153 3.64 -6.60 -4.33
C PHE A 153 2.17 -6.55 -4.80
N LEU A 154 1.36 -7.50 -4.35
CA LEU A 154 -0.07 -7.56 -4.70
C LEU A 154 -0.85 -6.39 -4.09
N TYR A 155 -0.55 -6.06 -2.84
CA TYR A 155 -1.15 -4.94 -2.12
C TYR A 155 -0.90 -3.61 -2.82
N ALA A 156 0.34 -3.34 -3.25
CA ALA A 156 0.68 -2.11 -3.95
C ALA A 156 -0.13 -1.93 -5.25
N ILE A 157 -0.32 -3.00 -6.00
CA ILE A 157 -1.14 -2.98 -7.23
C ILE A 157 -2.60 -2.68 -6.87
N ALA A 158 -3.18 -3.44 -5.94
CA ALA A 158 -4.58 -3.29 -5.54
C ALA A 158 -4.84 -1.92 -4.90
N PHE A 159 -3.97 -1.48 -3.99
CA PHE A 159 -4.10 -0.19 -3.33
C PHE A 159 -4.01 0.97 -4.33
N THR A 160 -3.01 0.97 -5.21
CA THR A 160 -2.84 2.04 -6.20
C THR A 160 -4.04 2.10 -7.13
N TRP A 161 -4.53 0.96 -7.60
CA TRP A 161 -5.72 0.91 -8.44
C TRP A 161 -6.96 1.46 -7.70
N CYS A 162 -7.21 1.04 -6.45
CA CYS A 162 -8.32 1.56 -5.65
C CYS A 162 -8.16 3.05 -5.36
N PHE A 163 -6.96 3.48 -5.00
CA PHE A 163 -6.67 4.88 -4.70
C PHE A 163 -6.90 5.79 -5.91
N ASP A 164 -6.41 5.38 -7.10
CA ASP A 164 -6.60 6.13 -8.33
C ASP A 164 -8.09 6.18 -8.74
N ARG A 165 -8.86 5.13 -8.41
CA ARG A 165 -10.30 5.09 -8.68
C ARG A 165 -11.08 6.06 -7.80
N VAL A 166 -10.66 6.23 -6.55
CA VAL A 166 -11.31 7.12 -5.57
C VAL A 166 -10.87 8.58 -5.74
N PHE A 167 -9.57 8.82 -5.86
CA PHE A 167 -8.98 10.16 -5.85
C PHE A 167 -8.59 10.68 -7.25
N GLY A 168 -8.82 9.90 -8.29
CA GLY A 168 -8.44 10.22 -9.66
C GLY A 168 -6.96 9.99 -9.96
N LEU A 169 -6.62 9.95 -11.25
CA LEU A 169 -5.24 9.78 -11.71
C LEU A 169 -4.37 11.00 -11.36
N PRO A 170 -3.06 10.81 -11.09
CA PRO A 170 -2.13 11.91 -10.93
C PRO A 170 -2.03 12.74 -12.21
N ALA A 171 -1.71 14.04 -12.08
CA ALA A 171 -1.59 14.95 -13.22
C ALA A 171 -0.61 14.45 -14.31
N SER A 172 0.42 13.70 -13.92
CA SER A 172 1.38 13.07 -14.84
C SER A 172 0.82 11.92 -15.68
N ALA A 173 -0.33 11.34 -15.28
CA ALA A 173 -0.99 10.23 -15.96
C ALA A 173 -2.32 10.65 -16.62
N GLN A 174 -2.72 11.92 -16.49
CA GLN A 174 -3.83 12.47 -17.26
C GLN A 174 -3.31 12.76 -18.65
N ALA A 175 -3.99 12.23 -19.70
CA ALA A 175 -3.68 12.59 -21.08
C ALA A 175 -3.79 14.12 -21.21
N GLY A 176 -2.74 14.76 -21.70
CA GLY A 176 -2.81 16.17 -22.06
C GLY A 176 -3.82 16.32 -23.18
N ASP A 177 -4.85 17.15 -22.94
CA ASP A 177 -5.76 17.63 -23.98
C ASP A 177 -5.01 18.50 -24.98
#